data_fb9aa193bf589a2d5d28f3695a8388c9
#
_entry.id   fb9aa193bf589a2d5d28f3695a8388c9
#
_cell.length_a   1.000
_cell.length_b   1.000
_cell.length_c   1.000
_cell.angle_alpha   90.00
_cell.angle_beta   90.00
_cell.angle_gamma   90.00
#
_symmetry.space_group_name_H-M   'P 1'
#
loop_
_entity.id
_entity.type
_entity.pdbx_description
1 polymer ?
#
loop_
_entity_poly.entity_id
_entity_poly.type
_entity_poly.pdbx_seq_one_letter_code
_entity_poly.pdbx_strand_id
1 'polypeptide(L)'
;MQPAEYVVTGRALLGKELTEEDVCITITGGIIRSIEPCSGTPDRWIVPAFFNAHTHLGDTVAMDLPARGSLAELVKPPDGLKHRILAATPEAELVRGMRSSIMTMIATGTAGFADFREGGAAGVAALREAAAGLDCRPVILGREGGEQVSDGAGISSVHDVANAEEVVREARAAGGLVAFHAGEKNPDDIDEALAF
;
A
#
# COMPACT_ATOMS: atom_id res chain seq x y z
N MET A 1 0.62 26.17 -23.51
CA MET A 1 0.11 26.68 -22.20
C MET A 1 1.29 26.61 -21.23
N GLN A 2 1.63 27.72 -20.54
CA GLN A 2 2.66 27.65 -19.49
C GLN A 2 2.11 26.79 -18.33
N PRO A 3 2.97 25.96 -17.69
CA PRO A 3 2.56 25.19 -16.54
C PRO A 3 2.10 26.14 -15.42
N ALA A 4 1.03 25.77 -14.72
CA ALA A 4 0.52 26.55 -13.60
C ALA A 4 1.58 26.64 -12.50
N GLU A 5 1.80 27.87 -11.99
CA GLU A 5 2.67 28.15 -10.86
C GLU A 5 1.84 28.62 -9.68
N TYR A 6 2.15 28.12 -8.49
CA TYR A 6 1.53 28.54 -7.25
C TYR A 6 2.50 28.42 -6.08
N VAL A 7 2.24 29.14 -5.00
CA VAL A 7 3.05 29.12 -3.79
C VAL A 7 2.20 28.60 -2.63
N VAL A 8 2.76 27.65 -1.89
CA VAL A 8 2.19 27.15 -0.65
C VAL A 8 3.03 27.65 0.51
N THR A 9 2.41 28.27 1.50
CA THR A 9 3.08 28.78 2.70
C THR A 9 2.60 28.03 3.93
N GLY A 10 3.49 27.75 4.85
CA GLY A 10 3.13 27.06 6.08
C GLY A 10 4.35 26.64 6.90
N ARG A 11 4.12 26.05 8.06
CA ARG A 11 5.12 25.36 8.84
C ARG A 11 5.35 23.97 8.25
N ALA A 12 6.52 23.74 7.69
CA ALA A 12 6.84 22.49 7.01
C ALA A 12 7.74 21.58 7.85
N LEU A 13 7.55 20.28 7.69
CA LEU A 13 8.48 19.25 8.13
C LEU A 13 9.39 18.88 6.97
N LEU A 14 10.67 19.25 7.05
CA LEU A 14 11.62 19.14 5.96
C LEU A 14 12.68 18.04 6.19
N GLY A 15 13.09 17.41 5.10
CA GLY A 15 14.18 16.44 5.09
C GLY A 15 13.87 15.15 5.85
N LYS A 16 14.91 14.32 6.03
CA LYS A 16 14.81 13.04 6.73
C LYS A 16 14.57 13.19 8.24
N GLU A 17 15.08 14.28 8.80
CA GLU A 17 14.99 14.59 10.23
C GLU A 17 13.69 15.32 10.57
N LEU A 18 12.82 15.60 9.59
CA LEU A 18 11.55 16.29 9.74
C LEU A 18 11.71 17.61 10.51
N THR A 19 12.71 18.43 10.12
CA THR A 19 12.98 19.72 10.76
C THR A 19 11.82 20.68 10.53
N GLU A 20 11.39 21.36 11.58
CA GLU A 20 10.32 22.36 11.50
C GLU A 20 10.85 23.69 10.98
N GLU A 21 10.30 24.20 9.89
CA GLU A 21 10.62 25.49 9.32
C GLU A 21 9.37 26.19 8.76
N ASP A 22 9.29 27.50 8.97
CA ASP A 22 8.27 28.33 8.32
C ASP A 22 8.74 28.66 6.91
N VAL A 23 8.02 28.19 5.88
CA VAL A 23 8.48 28.22 4.48
C VAL A 23 7.43 28.70 3.49
N CYS A 24 7.97 29.23 2.37
CA CYS A 24 7.25 29.43 1.11
C CYS A 24 7.76 28.39 0.10
N ILE A 25 6.89 27.53 -0.40
CA ILE A 25 7.20 26.50 -1.38
C ILE A 25 6.62 26.92 -2.73
N THR A 26 7.48 27.17 -3.72
CA THR A 26 7.06 27.46 -5.09
C THR A 26 6.92 26.16 -5.89
N ILE A 27 5.77 25.95 -6.50
CA ILE A 27 5.46 24.76 -7.30
C ILE A 27 5.08 25.19 -8.72
N THR A 28 5.75 24.62 -9.71
CA THR A 28 5.47 24.86 -11.14
C THR A 28 5.29 23.54 -11.87
N GLY A 29 4.13 23.33 -12.44
CA GLY A 29 3.82 22.09 -13.16
C GLY A 29 3.89 20.84 -12.28
N GLY A 30 3.49 20.93 -11.01
CA GLY A 30 3.52 19.83 -10.05
C GLY A 30 4.90 19.53 -9.44
N ILE A 31 5.93 20.34 -9.75
CA ILE A 31 7.29 20.14 -9.26
C ILE A 31 7.67 21.28 -8.31
N ILE A 32 8.17 20.95 -7.12
CA ILE A 32 8.75 21.92 -6.20
C ILE A 32 9.98 22.54 -6.85
N ARG A 33 10.00 23.88 -7.01
CA ARG A 33 11.08 24.65 -7.60
C ARG A 33 11.98 25.30 -6.57
N SER A 34 11.39 25.83 -5.51
CA SER A 34 12.14 26.38 -4.37
C SER A 34 11.39 26.11 -3.06
N ILE A 35 12.16 26.06 -1.98
CA ILE A 35 11.71 26.10 -0.59
C ILE A 35 12.52 27.20 0.07
N GLU A 36 11.88 28.26 0.50
CA GLU A 36 12.53 29.45 1.05
C GLU A 36 11.94 29.79 2.42
N PRO A 37 12.75 30.32 3.35
CA PRO A 37 12.23 30.80 4.62
C PRO A 37 11.11 31.82 4.39
N CYS A 38 10.04 31.71 5.17
CA CYS A 38 8.89 32.60 5.11
C CYS A 38 8.84 33.46 6.37
N SER A 39 8.48 34.74 6.24
CA SER A 39 8.22 35.60 7.38
C SER A 39 6.75 35.50 7.80
N GLY A 40 6.50 35.24 9.05
CA GLY A 40 5.15 35.13 9.62
C GLY A 40 4.94 33.82 10.33
N THR A 41 3.80 33.68 10.98
CA THR A 41 3.38 32.44 11.61
C THR A 41 2.27 31.80 10.76
N PRO A 42 2.60 30.85 9.89
CA PRO A 42 1.59 30.18 9.08
C PRO A 42 0.66 29.34 9.98
N ASP A 43 -0.62 29.37 9.64
CA ASP A 43 -1.67 28.69 10.38
C ASP A 43 -1.96 27.25 9.83
N ARG A 44 -1.04 26.71 9.07
CA ARG A 44 -1.15 25.37 8.48
C ARG A 44 0.19 24.65 8.52
N TRP A 45 0.10 23.33 8.65
CA TRP A 45 1.24 22.43 8.50
C TRP A 45 1.37 21.93 7.07
N ILE A 46 2.63 21.83 6.61
CA ILE A 46 2.99 21.19 5.35
C ILE A 46 3.84 19.97 5.71
N VAL A 47 3.34 18.80 5.40
CA VAL A 47 4.02 17.53 5.69
C VAL A 47 4.18 16.72 4.40
N PRO A 48 5.19 15.84 4.31
CA PRO A 48 5.26 14.87 3.22
C PRO A 48 3.98 14.06 3.16
N ALA A 49 3.52 13.75 1.95
CA ALA A 49 2.36 12.87 1.78
C ALA A 49 2.63 11.51 2.42
N PHE A 50 1.60 10.90 2.99
CA PHE A 50 1.71 9.61 3.67
C PHE A 50 1.89 8.46 2.69
N PHE A 51 2.57 7.42 3.15
CA PHE A 51 2.63 6.12 2.51
C PHE A 51 1.99 5.08 3.44
N ASN A 52 0.94 4.38 2.99
CA ASN A 52 0.34 3.30 3.75
C ASN A 52 1.12 2.00 3.46
N ALA A 53 1.98 1.59 4.38
CA ALA A 53 2.89 0.46 4.19
C ALA A 53 2.21 -0.92 4.24
N HIS A 54 0.92 -1.02 4.57
CA HIS A 54 0.22 -2.29 4.68
C HIS A 54 -1.26 -2.16 4.34
N THR A 55 -1.66 -2.73 3.23
CA THR A 55 -3.07 -2.79 2.81
C THR A 55 -3.44 -4.16 2.24
N HIS A 56 -4.75 -4.43 2.24
CA HIS A 56 -5.42 -5.52 1.55
C HIS A 56 -6.63 -4.94 0.81
N LEU A 57 -6.38 -4.17 -0.24
CA LEU A 57 -7.44 -3.40 -0.90
C LEU A 57 -8.56 -4.25 -1.52
N GLY A 58 -8.29 -5.52 -1.82
CA GLY A 58 -9.34 -6.44 -2.25
C GLY A 58 -10.46 -6.63 -1.22
N ASP A 59 -10.14 -6.48 0.06
CA ASP A 59 -11.10 -6.65 1.14
C ASP A 59 -12.15 -5.52 1.19
N THR A 60 -11.95 -4.44 0.42
CA THR A 60 -12.91 -3.33 0.31
C THR A 60 -14.33 -3.82 -0.01
N VAL A 61 -14.47 -4.86 -0.82
CA VAL A 61 -15.78 -5.43 -1.18
C VAL A 61 -16.50 -6.10 0.00
N ALA A 62 -15.80 -6.34 1.10
CA ALA A 62 -16.32 -6.99 2.29
C ALA A 62 -16.42 -6.07 3.52
N MET A 63 -16.08 -4.78 3.40
CA MET A 63 -15.97 -3.87 4.55
C MET A 63 -17.25 -3.74 5.37
N ASP A 64 -18.41 -3.81 4.73
CA ASP A 64 -19.71 -3.65 5.38
C ASP A 64 -20.34 -4.98 5.84
N LEU A 65 -19.64 -6.10 5.67
CA LEU A 65 -20.17 -7.40 6.07
C LEU A 65 -19.97 -7.63 7.58
N PRO A 66 -21.04 -8.02 8.31
CA PRO A 66 -20.94 -8.36 9.72
C PRO A 66 -20.21 -9.69 9.90
N ALA A 67 -18.89 -9.64 9.99
CA ALA A 67 -18.06 -10.83 10.17
C ALA A 67 -17.87 -11.13 11.66
N ARG A 68 -18.09 -12.40 12.04
CA ARG A 68 -17.78 -12.93 13.38
C ARG A 68 -17.10 -14.28 13.23
N GLY A 69 -16.08 -14.52 14.02
CA GLY A 69 -15.32 -15.77 13.98
C GLY A 69 -13.89 -15.60 14.46
N SER A 70 -13.16 -16.68 14.51
CA SER A 70 -11.73 -16.71 14.75
C SER A 70 -10.96 -16.16 13.54
N LEU A 71 -9.69 -15.77 13.73
CA LEU A 71 -8.80 -15.38 12.65
C LEU A 71 -8.78 -16.42 11.51
N ALA A 72 -8.74 -17.71 11.85
CA ALA A 72 -8.74 -18.79 10.86
C ALA A 72 -10.03 -18.82 10.02
N GLU A 73 -11.19 -18.64 10.64
CA GLU A 73 -12.48 -18.63 9.94
C GLU A 73 -12.67 -17.40 9.05
N LEU A 74 -12.03 -16.29 9.41
CA LEU A 74 -12.18 -15.03 8.68
C LEU A 74 -11.15 -14.88 7.56
N VAL A 75 -9.86 -15.13 7.80
CA VAL A 75 -8.80 -14.72 6.87
C VAL A 75 -7.87 -15.84 6.41
N LYS A 76 -7.92 -17.06 7.00
CA LYS A 76 -6.96 -18.10 6.63
C LYS A 76 -7.27 -18.68 5.24
N PRO A 77 -6.28 -18.72 4.31
CA PRO A 77 -6.43 -19.45 3.05
C PRO A 77 -6.63 -20.97 3.25
N PRO A 78 -7.31 -21.66 2.33
CA PRO A 78 -8.11 -21.10 1.23
C PRO A 78 -9.57 -20.82 1.63
N ASP A 79 -10.03 -21.30 2.79
CA ASP A 79 -11.45 -21.42 3.12
C ASP A 79 -11.99 -20.27 4.00
N GLY A 80 -11.13 -19.37 4.47
CA GLY A 80 -11.56 -18.22 5.25
C GLY A 80 -12.60 -17.36 4.51
N LEU A 81 -13.48 -16.71 5.26
CA LEU A 81 -14.57 -15.88 4.72
C LEU A 81 -14.05 -14.89 3.66
N LYS A 82 -12.93 -14.24 3.94
CA LYS A 82 -12.24 -13.35 3.01
C LYS A 82 -12.02 -13.98 1.64
N HIS A 83 -11.38 -15.16 1.60
CA HIS A 83 -11.02 -15.83 0.34
C HIS A 83 -12.27 -16.26 -0.44
N ARG A 84 -13.32 -16.73 0.25
CA ARG A 84 -14.60 -17.07 -0.39
C ARG A 84 -15.29 -15.86 -1.00
N ILE A 85 -15.24 -14.71 -0.32
CA ILE A 85 -15.81 -13.45 -0.84
C ILE A 85 -15.03 -13.01 -2.06
N LEU A 86 -13.69 -12.94 -1.97
CA LEU A 86 -12.85 -12.53 -3.09
C LEU A 86 -13.07 -13.40 -4.32
N ALA A 87 -13.13 -14.73 -4.13
CA ALA A 87 -13.38 -15.69 -5.22
C ALA A 87 -14.77 -15.57 -5.84
N ALA A 88 -15.79 -15.18 -5.06
CA ALA A 88 -17.15 -15.01 -5.53
C ALA A 88 -17.44 -13.64 -6.15
N THR A 89 -16.57 -12.64 -5.93
CA THR A 89 -16.77 -11.26 -6.39
C THR A 89 -16.31 -11.11 -7.83
N PRO A 90 -17.14 -10.57 -8.73
CA PRO A 90 -16.74 -10.26 -10.10
C PRO A 90 -15.54 -9.31 -10.14
N GLU A 91 -14.60 -9.53 -11.06
CA GLU A 91 -13.37 -8.74 -11.19
C GLU A 91 -13.66 -7.23 -11.30
N ALA A 92 -14.64 -6.84 -12.11
CA ALA A 92 -15.02 -5.43 -12.25
C ALA A 92 -15.51 -4.79 -10.93
N GLU A 93 -16.04 -5.59 -10.01
CA GLU A 93 -16.45 -5.13 -8.68
C GLU A 93 -15.25 -5.00 -7.75
N LEU A 94 -14.31 -5.95 -7.79
CA LEU A 94 -13.04 -5.86 -7.09
C LEU A 94 -12.27 -4.61 -7.51
N VAL A 95 -12.15 -4.37 -8.83
CA VAL A 95 -11.49 -3.17 -9.39
C VAL A 95 -12.16 -1.89 -8.88
N ARG A 96 -13.49 -1.81 -8.92
CA ARG A 96 -14.22 -0.63 -8.42
C ARG A 96 -14.01 -0.40 -6.93
N GLY A 97 -14.07 -1.47 -6.12
CA GLY A 97 -13.84 -1.40 -4.68
C GLY A 97 -12.44 -0.91 -4.35
N MET A 98 -11.40 -1.52 -4.92
CA MET A 98 -10.01 -1.10 -4.75
C MET A 98 -9.80 0.35 -5.18
N ARG A 99 -10.34 0.75 -6.34
CA ARG A 99 -10.26 2.14 -6.82
C ARG A 99 -10.89 3.13 -5.85
N SER A 100 -12.04 2.80 -5.26
CA SER A 100 -12.70 3.65 -4.27
C SER A 100 -11.82 3.86 -3.03
N SER A 101 -11.17 2.80 -2.53
CA SER A 101 -10.24 2.90 -1.40
C SER A 101 -9.00 3.72 -1.75
N ILE A 102 -8.43 3.57 -2.95
CA ILE A 102 -7.30 4.38 -3.40
C ILE A 102 -7.69 5.86 -3.47
N MET A 103 -8.86 6.18 -4.01
CA MET A 103 -9.35 7.57 -4.05
C MET A 103 -9.54 8.16 -2.65
N THR A 104 -10.03 7.36 -1.70
CA THR A 104 -10.14 7.77 -0.29
C THR A 104 -8.77 8.02 0.33
N MET A 105 -7.79 7.17 0.08
CA MET A 105 -6.40 7.38 0.54
C MET A 105 -5.83 8.70 -0.01
N ILE A 106 -5.98 8.97 -1.31
CA ILE A 106 -5.53 10.22 -1.94
C ILE A 106 -6.22 11.42 -1.27
N ALA A 107 -7.54 11.36 -1.09
CA ALA A 107 -8.32 12.44 -0.48
C ALA A 107 -7.92 12.73 0.97
N THR A 108 -7.30 11.77 1.66
CA THR A 108 -6.82 11.89 3.04
C THR A 108 -5.30 12.11 3.15
N GLY A 109 -4.63 12.40 2.03
CA GLY A 109 -3.21 12.78 2.02
C GLY A 109 -2.21 11.63 1.85
N THR A 110 -2.67 10.44 1.46
CA THR A 110 -1.81 9.28 1.18
C THR A 110 -1.45 9.24 -0.30
N ALA A 111 -0.15 9.35 -0.64
CA ALA A 111 0.35 9.35 -2.01
C ALA A 111 0.89 7.99 -2.49
N GLY A 112 0.89 6.98 -1.64
CA GLY A 112 1.33 5.63 -2.01
C GLY A 112 0.92 4.60 -0.97
N PHE A 113 0.92 3.34 -1.39
CA PHE A 113 0.59 2.23 -0.51
C PHE A 113 1.31 0.94 -0.92
N ALA A 114 1.48 0.02 0.02
CA ALA A 114 1.87 -1.35 -0.24
C ALA A 114 0.68 -2.28 -0.01
N ASP A 115 0.37 -3.14 -0.98
CA ASP A 115 -0.77 -4.05 -0.92
C ASP A 115 -0.34 -5.51 -1.03
N PHE A 116 -0.75 -6.31 -0.07
CA PHE A 116 -0.62 -7.77 -0.12
C PHE A 116 -1.72 -8.33 -1.02
N ARG A 117 -1.34 -8.64 -2.28
CA ARG A 117 -2.34 -8.90 -3.32
C ARG A 117 -2.59 -10.38 -3.57
N GLU A 118 -3.75 -10.83 -3.14
CA GLU A 118 -4.29 -12.16 -3.43
C GLU A 118 -4.75 -12.30 -4.89
N GLY A 119 -4.98 -13.54 -5.34
CA GLY A 119 -5.53 -13.87 -6.66
C GLY A 119 -4.48 -13.94 -7.76
N GLY A 120 -3.22 -14.16 -7.41
CA GLY A 120 -2.13 -14.39 -8.37
C GLY A 120 -1.95 -13.23 -9.35
N ALA A 121 -1.54 -13.55 -10.58
CA ALA A 121 -1.33 -12.56 -11.63
C ALA A 121 -2.60 -11.76 -11.98
N ALA A 122 -3.79 -12.37 -11.90
CA ALA A 122 -5.05 -11.69 -12.16
C ALA A 122 -5.35 -10.63 -11.07
N GLY A 123 -5.11 -10.96 -9.80
CA GLY A 123 -5.25 -10.00 -8.70
C GLY A 123 -4.32 -8.81 -8.84
N VAL A 124 -3.06 -9.04 -9.26
CA VAL A 124 -2.09 -7.97 -9.56
C VAL A 124 -2.58 -7.07 -10.70
N ALA A 125 -3.08 -7.67 -11.79
CA ALA A 125 -3.64 -6.92 -12.92
C ALA A 125 -4.85 -6.07 -12.51
N ALA A 126 -5.77 -6.62 -11.74
CA ALA A 126 -6.94 -5.92 -11.24
C ALA A 126 -6.57 -4.70 -10.36
N LEU A 127 -5.56 -4.83 -9.50
CA LEU A 127 -5.09 -3.70 -8.69
C LEU A 127 -4.40 -2.62 -9.55
N ARG A 128 -3.62 -3.02 -10.55
CA ARG A 128 -3.04 -2.06 -11.52
C ARG A 128 -4.11 -1.29 -12.28
N GLU A 129 -5.17 -1.97 -12.70
CA GLU A 129 -6.33 -1.33 -13.33
C GLU A 129 -7.02 -0.36 -12.37
N ALA A 130 -7.25 -0.76 -11.13
CA ALA A 130 -7.85 0.10 -10.10
C ALA A 130 -7.04 1.38 -9.85
N ALA A 131 -5.71 1.30 -9.89
CA ALA A 131 -4.80 2.43 -9.67
C ALA A 131 -4.58 3.29 -10.94
N ALA A 132 -4.95 2.80 -12.11
CA ALA A 132 -4.65 3.47 -13.37
C ALA A 132 -5.22 4.89 -13.44
N GLY A 133 -4.35 5.87 -13.78
CA GLY A 133 -4.70 7.29 -13.91
C GLY A 133 -4.95 8.02 -12.58
N LEU A 134 -4.63 7.42 -11.44
CA LEU A 134 -4.67 8.09 -10.14
C LEU A 134 -3.25 8.52 -9.72
N ASP A 135 -3.17 9.68 -9.06
CA ASP A 135 -1.90 10.21 -8.50
C ASP A 135 -1.55 9.48 -7.19
N CYS A 136 -1.28 8.20 -7.29
CA CYS A 136 -0.89 7.36 -6.17
C CYS A 136 0.12 6.32 -6.64
N ARG A 137 1.11 6.02 -5.80
CA ARG A 137 2.15 5.03 -6.09
C ARG A 137 1.81 3.69 -5.42
N PRO A 138 1.29 2.70 -6.14
CA PRO A 138 1.13 1.36 -5.62
C PRO A 138 2.49 0.65 -5.54
N VAL A 139 2.70 -0.10 -4.48
CA VAL A 139 3.71 -1.17 -4.35
C VAL A 139 2.93 -2.46 -4.15
N ILE A 140 2.93 -3.32 -5.15
CA ILE A 140 2.13 -4.54 -5.14
C ILE A 140 3.00 -5.71 -4.71
N LEU A 141 2.64 -6.32 -3.59
CA LEU A 141 3.29 -7.50 -3.04
C LEU A 141 2.43 -8.70 -3.42
N GLY A 142 2.79 -9.36 -4.50
CA GLY A 142 2.03 -10.48 -5.06
C GLY A 142 2.04 -11.71 -4.16
N ARG A 143 1.01 -12.52 -4.31
CA ARG A 143 0.81 -13.81 -3.64
C ARG A 143 0.27 -14.82 -4.65
N GLU A 144 0.35 -16.10 -4.34
CA GLU A 144 -0.31 -17.17 -5.12
C GLU A 144 0.13 -17.20 -6.59
N GLY A 145 1.42 -16.96 -6.87
CA GLY A 145 1.98 -16.85 -8.22
C GLY A 145 1.96 -15.44 -8.81
N GLY A 146 1.47 -14.45 -8.08
CA GLY A 146 1.50 -13.03 -8.47
C GLY A 146 2.85 -12.36 -8.23
N GLU A 147 3.74 -12.98 -7.46
CA GLU A 147 5.06 -12.45 -7.09
C GLU A 147 5.94 -12.16 -8.29
N GLN A 148 5.83 -12.98 -9.33
CA GLN A 148 6.63 -12.88 -10.55
C GLN A 148 6.24 -11.70 -11.46
N VAL A 149 5.06 -11.12 -11.25
CA VAL A 149 4.52 -10.03 -12.07
C VAL A 149 4.23 -8.76 -11.27
N SER A 150 4.73 -8.66 -10.04
CA SER A 150 4.49 -7.56 -9.10
C SER A 150 5.80 -6.89 -8.65
N ASP A 151 5.74 -6.03 -7.65
CA ASP A 151 6.92 -5.32 -7.13
C ASP A 151 7.65 -6.13 -6.04
N GLY A 152 7.14 -7.32 -5.73
CA GLY A 152 7.71 -8.21 -4.74
C GLY A 152 6.73 -9.23 -4.20
N ALA A 153 7.08 -9.88 -3.10
CA ALA A 153 6.32 -10.96 -2.49
C ALA A 153 5.68 -10.55 -1.16
N GLY A 154 4.40 -10.88 -0.99
CA GLY A 154 3.66 -10.74 0.26
C GLY A 154 3.41 -12.10 0.90
N ILE A 155 4.09 -12.43 1.98
CA ILE A 155 4.00 -13.71 2.67
C ILE A 155 2.97 -13.63 3.80
N SER A 156 1.98 -14.53 3.80
CA SER A 156 0.94 -14.55 4.85
C SER A 156 1.45 -15.01 6.21
N SER A 157 2.37 -15.93 6.22
CA SER A 157 3.12 -16.41 7.38
C SER A 157 4.18 -17.39 6.87
N VAL A 158 5.29 -17.49 7.55
CA VAL A 158 6.35 -18.47 7.23
C VAL A 158 5.83 -19.90 7.26
N HIS A 159 4.79 -20.18 8.06
CA HIS A 159 4.17 -21.49 8.20
C HIS A 159 3.03 -21.79 7.22
N ASP A 160 2.45 -20.76 6.60
CA ASP A 160 1.31 -20.92 5.69
C ASP A 160 1.76 -21.04 4.22
N VAL A 161 3.02 -20.73 3.89
CA VAL A 161 3.57 -20.79 2.54
C VAL A 161 4.63 -21.90 2.48
N ALA A 162 4.28 -23.03 1.87
CA ALA A 162 5.11 -24.24 1.86
C ALA A 162 6.51 -24.06 1.26
N ASN A 163 6.70 -23.06 0.38
CA ASN A 163 7.95 -22.74 -0.30
C ASN A 163 8.40 -21.30 -0.05
N ALA A 164 8.18 -20.76 1.17
CA ALA A 164 8.48 -19.39 1.52
C ALA A 164 9.94 -19.00 1.20
N GLU A 165 10.92 -19.87 1.49
CA GLU A 165 12.34 -19.65 1.17
C GLU A 165 12.59 -19.43 -0.32
N GLU A 166 11.94 -20.21 -1.16
CA GLU A 166 12.07 -20.09 -2.62
C GLU A 166 11.46 -18.79 -3.12
N VAL A 167 10.26 -18.45 -2.68
CA VAL A 167 9.56 -17.20 -3.03
C VAL A 167 10.42 -16.00 -2.63
N VAL A 168 10.95 -15.99 -1.40
CA VAL A 168 11.83 -14.92 -0.91
C VAL A 168 13.09 -14.80 -1.76
N ARG A 169 13.76 -15.92 -2.05
CA ARG A 169 14.96 -15.94 -2.86
C ARG A 169 14.70 -15.39 -4.26
N GLU A 170 13.61 -15.81 -4.90
CA GLU A 170 13.26 -15.36 -6.25
C GLU A 170 12.89 -13.87 -6.27
N ALA A 171 12.06 -13.41 -5.33
CA ALA A 171 11.70 -12.00 -5.23
C ALA A 171 12.94 -11.11 -5.04
N ARG A 172 13.85 -11.49 -4.15
CA ARG A 172 15.11 -10.76 -3.94
C ARG A 172 16.04 -10.79 -5.14
N ALA A 173 16.15 -11.93 -5.83
CA ALA A 173 16.95 -12.05 -7.03
C ALA A 173 16.42 -11.15 -8.16
N ALA A 174 15.12 -10.90 -8.20
CA ALA A 174 14.48 -9.96 -9.10
C ALA A 174 14.58 -8.48 -8.64
N GLY A 175 15.17 -8.21 -7.47
CA GLY A 175 15.23 -6.86 -6.88
C GLY A 175 13.92 -6.40 -6.26
N GLY A 176 12.97 -7.30 -6.05
CA GLY A 176 11.66 -7.03 -5.46
C GLY A 176 11.70 -6.93 -3.94
N LEU A 177 10.65 -6.36 -3.38
CA LEU A 177 10.44 -6.29 -1.94
C LEU A 177 9.88 -7.62 -1.41
N VAL A 178 10.15 -7.91 -0.13
CA VAL A 178 9.53 -9.03 0.58
C VAL A 178 8.97 -8.53 1.89
N ALA A 179 7.70 -8.83 2.12
CA ALA A 179 7.02 -8.50 3.37
C ALA A 179 6.28 -9.71 3.93
N PHE A 180 6.28 -9.83 5.25
CA PHE A 180 5.67 -10.93 5.98
C PHE A 180 4.58 -10.42 6.92
N HIS A 181 3.53 -11.23 7.09
CA HIS A 181 2.74 -11.18 8.31
C HIS A 181 3.39 -12.11 9.34
N ALA A 182 3.69 -11.58 10.50
CA ALA A 182 4.28 -12.33 11.62
C ALA A 182 3.68 -11.87 12.96
N GLY A 183 3.65 -12.76 13.94
CA GLY A 183 3.10 -12.47 15.27
C GLY A 183 1.56 -12.50 15.35
N GLU A 184 0.85 -12.84 14.28
CA GLU A 184 -0.62 -12.85 14.29
C GLU A 184 -1.22 -14.05 15.04
N LYS A 185 -0.57 -15.20 14.95
CA LYS A 185 -1.03 -16.46 15.57
C LYS A 185 -0.12 -16.89 16.72
N ASN A 186 1.16 -16.71 16.51
CA ASN A 186 2.22 -17.15 17.42
C ASN A 186 3.36 -16.13 17.37
N PRO A 187 3.85 -15.63 18.52
CA PRO A 187 4.99 -14.72 18.55
C PRO A 187 6.29 -15.35 18.02
N ASP A 188 6.41 -16.67 18.04
CA ASP A 188 7.63 -17.40 17.64
C ASP A 188 7.94 -17.25 16.13
N ASP A 189 6.92 -16.99 15.30
CA ASP A 189 7.13 -16.81 13.86
C ASP A 189 7.77 -15.47 13.47
N ILE A 190 7.85 -14.52 14.43
CA ILE A 190 8.54 -13.23 14.21
C ILE A 190 10.03 -13.46 13.98
N ASP A 191 10.68 -14.22 14.86
CA ASP A 191 12.12 -14.51 14.75
C ASP A 191 12.43 -15.32 13.48
N GLU A 192 11.54 -16.24 13.10
CA GLU A 192 11.65 -16.99 11.86
C GLU A 192 11.53 -16.08 10.63
N ALA A 193 10.55 -15.16 10.61
CA ALA A 193 10.38 -14.20 9.53
C ALA A 193 11.56 -13.24 9.39
N LEU A 194 12.20 -12.85 10.51
CA LEU A 194 13.37 -11.99 10.52
C LEU A 194 14.65 -12.73 10.06
N ALA A 195 14.68 -14.06 10.09
CA ALA A 195 15.80 -14.85 9.64
C ALA A 195 15.89 -14.98 8.11
N PHE A 196 14.82 -14.66 7.40
CA PHE A 196 14.80 -14.58 5.95
C PHE A 196 15.48 -13.31 5.45
#